data_a653f728d128ee2a32958b309d192bce
#
_entry.id   a653f728d128ee2a32958b309d192bce
#
_cell.length_a   1.000
_cell.length_b   1.000
_cell.length_c   1.000
_cell.angle_alpha   90.00
_cell.angle_beta   90.00
_cell.angle_gamma   90.00
#
_symmetry.space_group_name_H-M   'P 1'
#
loop_
_entity.id
_entity.type
_entity.pdbx_description
1 polymer ?
#
loop_
_entity_poly.entity_id
_entity_poly.type
_entity_poly.pdbx_seq_one_letter_code
_entity_poly.pdbx_strand_id
1 'polypeptide(L)'
;MAFEGLSDKLGKVFSKLKNHGKLNEKDVKEAMREVKMALLEADVSFPVVKDFVAKVSERAVGSEVMNSLTPAQQVIDIVHDELIQLMGTDTARIDFPSKPPCVIMMCGLQGAGKTTHTAKLAKYFKKQNRRPLLVACDISVSYTHLRAHETS
;
A
#
# COMPACT_ATOMS: atom_id res chain seq x y z
N MET A 1 3.10 -7.43 -12.40
CA MET A 1 3.04 -6.10 -11.69
C MET A 1 3.75 -6.21 -10.35
N ALA A 2 4.37 -5.14 -9.84
CA ALA A 2 5.23 -5.22 -8.64
C ALA A 2 4.53 -5.74 -7.36
N PHE A 3 3.21 -5.57 -7.25
CA PHE A 3 2.44 -6.01 -6.09
C PHE A 3 1.93 -7.45 -6.14
N GLU A 4 1.90 -8.10 -7.30
CA GLU A 4 1.48 -9.50 -7.42
C GLU A 4 2.43 -10.42 -6.62
N GLY A 5 3.72 -10.18 -6.71
CA GLY A 5 4.71 -10.95 -5.96
C GLY A 5 4.60 -10.85 -4.44
N LEU A 6 4.29 -9.65 -3.89
CA LEU A 6 4.09 -9.45 -2.44
C LEU A 6 2.79 -10.11 -1.97
N SER A 7 1.69 -9.90 -2.70
CA SER A 7 0.38 -10.50 -2.38
C SER A 7 0.46 -12.02 -2.36
N ASP A 8 1.11 -12.63 -3.34
CA ASP A 8 1.29 -14.09 -3.42
C ASP A 8 2.13 -14.63 -2.27
N LYS A 9 3.20 -13.93 -1.90
CA LYS A 9 4.07 -14.33 -0.78
C LYS A 9 3.33 -14.24 0.55
N LEU A 10 2.64 -13.14 0.82
CA LEU A 10 1.82 -12.99 2.01
C LEU A 10 0.68 -14.02 2.03
N GLY A 11 0.04 -14.28 0.91
CA GLY A 11 -0.99 -15.30 0.77
C GLY A 11 -0.49 -16.71 1.12
N LYS A 12 0.73 -17.07 0.70
CA LYS A 12 1.36 -18.36 1.07
C LYS A 12 1.64 -18.45 2.58
N VAL A 13 2.17 -17.39 3.18
CA VAL A 13 2.42 -17.35 4.63
C VAL A 13 1.11 -17.52 5.40
N PHE A 14 0.06 -16.81 5.03
CA PHE A 14 -1.24 -16.87 5.69
C PHE A 14 -1.93 -18.22 5.47
N SER A 15 -1.77 -18.85 4.31
CA SER A 15 -2.28 -20.19 4.05
C SER A 15 -1.61 -21.23 4.94
N LYS A 16 -0.29 -21.12 5.17
CA LYS A 16 0.42 -21.99 6.12
C LYS A 16 -0.13 -21.81 7.53
N LEU A 17 -0.30 -20.56 8.00
CA LEU A 17 -0.88 -20.29 9.33
C LEU A 17 -2.27 -20.88 9.48
N LYS A 18 -3.15 -20.78 8.49
CA LYS A 18 -4.50 -21.33 8.53
C LYS A 18 -4.54 -22.84 8.63
N ASN A 19 -3.53 -23.53 8.08
CA ASN A 19 -3.43 -25.00 8.13
C ASN A 19 -2.91 -25.53 9.48
N HIS A 20 -2.38 -24.66 10.36
CA HIS A 20 -2.03 -25.01 11.73
C HIS A 20 -3.28 -24.96 12.62
N GLY A 21 -3.71 -26.09 13.16
CA GLY A 21 -4.92 -26.16 13.99
C GLY A 21 -4.79 -25.41 15.32
N LYS A 22 -3.62 -25.46 15.97
CA LYS A 22 -3.26 -24.62 17.12
C LYS A 22 -1.99 -23.87 16.80
N LEU A 23 -2.01 -22.56 16.97
CA LEU A 23 -0.81 -21.74 16.83
C LEU A 23 -0.09 -21.64 18.18
N ASN A 24 1.23 -21.65 18.11
CA ASN A 24 2.10 -21.35 19.24
C ASN A 24 2.98 -20.13 18.88
N GLU A 25 3.66 -19.57 19.88
CA GLU A 25 4.55 -18.40 19.66
C GLU A 25 5.62 -18.63 18.59
N LYS A 26 6.10 -19.87 18.42
CA LYS A 26 7.11 -20.20 17.40
C LYS A 26 6.54 -20.07 16.01
N ASP A 27 5.30 -20.56 15.80
CA ASP A 27 4.61 -20.48 14.52
C ASP A 27 4.38 -19.03 14.11
N VAL A 28 3.98 -18.16 15.05
CA VAL A 28 3.82 -16.73 14.83
C VAL A 28 5.16 -16.07 14.50
N LYS A 29 6.23 -16.37 15.24
CA LYS A 29 7.57 -15.83 14.98
C LYS A 29 8.10 -16.25 13.62
N GLU A 30 7.87 -17.49 13.21
CA GLU A 30 8.27 -17.98 11.90
C GLU A 30 7.50 -17.29 10.78
N ALA A 31 6.17 -17.17 10.92
CA ALA A 31 5.35 -16.44 9.96
C ALA A 31 5.76 -14.96 9.84
N MET A 32 6.05 -14.29 10.96
CA MET A 32 6.52 -12.90 10.94
C MET A 32 7.90 -12.76 10.31
N ARG A 33 8.75 -13.77 10.39
CA ARG A 33 10.02 -13.81 9.67
C ARG A 33 9.79 -13.88 8.14
N GLU A 34 8.86 -14.72 7.69
CA GLU A 34 8.51 -14.81 6.26
C GLU A 34 7.87 -13.50 5.78
N VAL A 35 6.97 -12.89 6.56
CA VAL A 35 6.37 -11.57 6.26
C VAL A 35 7.45 -10.50 6.15
N LYS A 36 8.41 -10.48 7.09
CA LYS A 36 9.56 -9.57 7.04
C LYS A 36 10.33 -9.68 5.73
N MET A 37 10.66 -10.91 5.33
CA MET A 37 11.39 -11.15 4.09
C MET A 37 10.60 -10.72 2.86
N ALA A 38 9.30 -11.01 2.81
CA ALA A 38 8.42 -10.61 1.72
C ALA A 38 8.36 -9.08 1.56
N LEU A 39 8.28 -8.33 2.66
CA LEU A 39 8.27 -6.86 2.64
C LEU A 39 9.62 -6.28 2.19
N LEU A 40 10.74 -6.84 2.66
CA LEU A 40 12.08 -6.40 2.24
C LEU A 40 12.33 -6.68 0.74
N GLU A 41 11.88 -7.82 0.24
CA GLU A 41 11.96 -8.16 -1.18
C GLU A 41 11.04 -7.29 -2.07
N ALA A 42 10.04 -6.65 -1.45
CA ALA A 42 9.18 -5.65 -2.09
C ALA A 42 9.72 -4.21 -1.92
N ASP A 43 11.00 -4.06 -1.59
CA ASP A 43 11.71 -2.78 -1.43
C ASP A 43 11.15 -1.88 -0.31
N VAL A 44 10.45 -2.45 0.68
CA VAL A 44 10.05 -1.70 1.86
C VAL A 44 11.27 -1.44 2.74
N SER A 45 11.44 -0.21 3.22
CA SER A 45 12.62 0.17 4.00
C SER A 45 12.74 -0.63 5.30
N PHE A 46 13.96 -1.02 5.65
CA PHE A 46 14.23 -1.87 6.81
C PHE A 46 13.71 -1.32 8.15
N PRO A 47 13.82 -0.01 8.48
CA PRO A 47 13.25 0.53 9.70
C PRO A 47 11.74 0.34 9.79
N VAL A 48 11.02 0.58 8.69
CA VAL A 48 9.57 0.41 8.60
C VAL A 48 9.19 -1.06 8.81
N VAL A 49 9.87 -1.98 8.13
CA VAL A 49 9.61 -3.42 8.29
C VAL A 49 9.90 -3.90 9.70
N LYS A 50 10.96 -3.42 10.32
CA LYS A 50 11.33 -3.77 11.70
C LYS A 50 10.25 -3.35 12.69
N ASP A 51 9.79 -2.10 12.60
CA ASP A 51 8.75 -1.55 13.47
C ASP A 51 7.41 -2.27 13.28
N PHE A 52 7.01 -2.48 12.03
CA PHE A 52 5.81 -3.23 11.66
C PHE A 52 5.81 -4.65 12.25
N VAL A 53 6.88 -5.42 12.02
CA VAL A 53 6.98 -6.80 12.53
C VAL A 53 6.99 -6.86 14.05
N ALA A 54 7.61 -5.87 14.72
CA ALA A 54 7.60 -5.78 16.18
C ALA A 54 6.18 -5.58 16.71
N LYS A 55 5.42 -4.62 16.17
CA LYS A 55 4.04 -4.32 16.55
C LYS A 55 3.11 -5.51 16.33
N VAL A 56 3.18 -6.12 15.14
CA VAL A 56 2.37 -7.32 14.84
C VAL A 56 2.71 -8.46 15.78
N SER A 57 4.00 -8.73 16.02
CA SER A 57 4.42 -9.83 16.89
C SER A 57 3.95 -9.65 18.33
N GLU A 58 4.02 -8.44 18.86
CA GLU A 58 3.55 -8.11 20.21
C GLU A 58 2.04 -8.39 20.34
N ARG A 59 1.24 -7.94 19.39
CA ARG A 59 -0.21 -8.16 19.39
C ARG A 59 -0.58 -9.63 19.13
N ALA A 60 0.13 -10.32 18.24
CA ALA A 60 -0.17 -11.67 17.81
C ALA A 60 0.16 -12.74 18.88
N VAL A 61 1.10 -12.47 19.80
CA VAL A 61 1.48 -13.38 20.89
C VAL A 61 0.60 -13.19 22.13
N GLY A 62 -0.32 -12.22 22.12
CA GLY A 62 -1.23 -11.96 23.23
C GLY A 62 -2.09 -13.19 23.58
N SER A 63 -2.37 -13.37 24.87
CA SER A 63 -3.15 -14.52 25.37
C SER A 63 -4.54 -14.64 24.76
N GLU A 64 -5.16 -13.53 24.40
CA GLU A 64 -6.47 -13.49 23.72
C GLU A 64 -6.43 -14.14 22.35
N VAL A 65 -5.37 -13.87 21.58
CA VAL A 65 -5.17 -14.44 20.24
C VAL A 65 -4.86 -15.93 20.33
N MET A 66 -3.93 -16.31 21.21
CA MET A 66 -3.47 -17.68 21.35
C MET A 66 -4.54 -18.65 21.87
N ASN A 67 -5.46 -18.14 22.70
CA ASN A 67 -6.57 -18.93 23.28
C ASN A 67 -7.86 -18.84 22.46
N SER A 68 -7.86 -18.15 21.33
CA SER A 68 -9.05 -18.03 20.49
C SER A 68 -9.36 -19.33 19.72
N LEU A 69 -10.60 -19.47 19.25
CA LEU A 69 -11.00 -20.57 18.37
C LEU A 69 -10.41 -20.42 16.95
N THR A 70 -9.98 -19.22 16.57
CA THR A 70 -9.45 -18.90 15.23
C THR A 70 -8.16 -18.08 15.31
N PRO A 71 -7.09 -18.57 15.96
CA PRO A 71 -5.89 -17.78 16.19
C PRO A 71 -5.21 -17.34 14.90
N ALA A 72 -5.18 -18.20 13.87
CA ALA A 72 -4.60 -17.86 12.59
C ALA A 72 -5.33 -16.68 11.91
N GLN A 73 -6.66 -16.65 11.97
CA GLN A 73 -7.43 -15.54 11.42
C GLN A 73 -7.16 -14.24 12.17
N GLN A 74 -7.09 -14.30 13.51
CA GLN A 74 -6.76 -13.12 14.30
C GLN A 74 -5.38 -12.56 14.00
N VAL A 75 -4.37 -13.40 13.78
CA VAL A 75 -3.04 -12.94 13.36
C VAL A 75 -3.11 -12.26 12.01
N ILE A 76 -3.87 -12.79 11.04
CA ILE A 76 -4.06 -12.17 9.73
C ILE A 76 -4.74 -10.81 9.85
N ASP A 77 -5.77 -10.72 10.69
CA ASP A 77 -6.51 -9.46 10.92
C ASP A 77 -5.61 -8.41 11.58
N ILE A 78 -4.75 -8.82 12.53
CA ILE A 78 -3.73 -7.94 13.13
C ILE A 78 -2.76 -7.41 12.06
N VAL A 79 -2.26 -8.28 11.18
CA VAL A 79 -1.37 -7.87 10.08
C VAL A 79 -2.08 -6.87 9.16
N HIS A 80 -3.34 -7.13 8.81
CA HIS A 80 -4.15 -6.25 7.98
C HIS A 80 -4.34 -4.87 8.63
N ASP A 81 -4.70 -4.84 9.90
CA ASP A 81 -4.90 -3.59 10.65
C ASP A 81 -3.59 -2.75 10.73
N GLU A 82 -2.46 -3.40 11.03
CA GLU A 82 -1.17 -2.72 11.08
C GLU A 82 -0.73 -2.21 9.69
N LEU A 83 -1.07 -2.92 8.61
CA LEU A 83 -0.84 -2.43 7.24
C LEU A 83 -1.70 -1.19 6.94
N ILE A 84 -2.97 -1.17 7.35
CA ILE A 84 -3.84 0.00 7.20
C ILE A 84 -3.25 1.19 7.96
N GLN A 85 -2.83 0.99 9.21
CA GLN A 85 -2.21 2.05 10.01
C GLN A 85 -0.91 2.57 9.38
N LEU A 86 -0.09 1.66 8.83
CA LEU A 86 1.14 2.02 8.14
C LEU A 86 0.89 2.86 6.89
N MET A 87 -0.17 2.54 6.15
CA MET A 87 -0.57 3.28 4.93
C MET A 87 -1.24 4.63 5.25
N GLY A 88 -1.69 4.81 6.48
CA GLY A 88 -2.41 5.98 6.95
C GLY A 88 -3.92 5.78 6.96
N THR A 89 -4.55 6.23 8.04
CA THR A 89 -5.99 6.11 8.27
C THR A 89 -6.79 7.24 7.64
N ASP A 90 -6.15 8.41 7.46
CA ASP A 90 -6.80 9.63 6.99
C ASP A 90 -6.43 9.95 5.55
N THR A 91 -7.41 10.46 4.81
CA THR A 91 -7.17 10.98 3.46
C THR A 91 -6.43 12.31 3.54
N ALA A 92 -5.16 12.31 3.11
CA ALA A 92 -4.39 13.55 2.97
C ALA A 92 -5.05 14.49 1.96
N ARG A 93 -5.25 15.74 2.35
CA ARG A 93 -5.75 16.78 1.45
C ARG A 93 -4.57 17.49 0.78
N ILE A 94 -4.78 17.87 -0.47
CA ILE A 94 -3.80 18.70 -1.17
C ILE A 94 -4.09 20.15 -0.84
N ASP A 95 -3.14 20.81 -0.19
CA ASP A 95 -3.22 22.22 0.12
C ASP A 95 -2.86 23.05 -1.12
N PHE A 96 -3.75 23.96 -1.48
CA PHE A 96 -3.53 24.85 -2.61
C PHE A 96 -2.92 26.16 -2.11
N PRO A 97 -1.88 26.67 -2.79
CA PRO A 97 -1.32 27.98 -2.46
C PRO A 97 -2.34 29.09 -2.69
N SER A 98 -2.23 30.15 -1.91
CA SER A 98 -3.11 31.33 -2.05
C SER A 98 -2.94 32.03 -3.40
N LYS A 99 -1.77 31.90 -4.03
CA LYS A 99 -1.49 32.46 -5.36
C LYS A 99 -1.35 31.31 -6.37
N PRO A 100 -2.15 31.30 -7.45
CA PRO A 100 -2.00 30.34 -8.54
C PRO A 100 -0.71 30.58 -9.35
N PRO A 101 -0.20 29.58 -10.06
CA PRO A 101 -0.72 28.21 -10.15
C PRO A 101 -0.26 27.29 -9.00
N CYS A 102 -1.05 26.28 -8.68
CA CYS A 102 -0.57 25.14 -7.90
C CYS A 102 0.05 24.12 -8.85
N VAL A 103 1.33 23.83 -8.69
CA VAL A 103 2.05 22.86 -9.52
C VAL A 103 2.16 21.53 -8.77
N ILE A 104 1.64 20.47 -9.38
CA ILE A 104 1.72 19.10 -8.85
C ILE A 104 2.53 18.25 -9.82
N MET A 105 3.68 17.74 -9.37
CA MET A 105 4.55 16.88 -10.17
C MET A 105 4.36 15.42 -9.80
N MET A 106 3.97 14.59 -10.78
CA MET A 106 3.83 13.15 -10.62
C MET A 106 5.14 12.45 -10.93
N CYS A 107 5.78 11.88 -9.91
CA CYS A 107 7.04 11.17 -10.01
C CYS A 107 6.86 9.67 -9.77
N GLY A 108 7.71 8.85 -10.36
CA GLY A 108 7.70 7.40 -10.17
C GLY A 108 8.39 6.65 -11.31
N LEU A 109 8.63 5.36 -11.11
CA LEU A 109 9.22 4.47 -12.11
C LEU A 109 8.26 4.24 -13.29
N GLN A 110 8.79 3.69 -14.38
CA GLN A 110 7.98 3.29 -15.53
C GLN A 110 6.94 2.24 -15.08
N GLY A 111 5.71 2.38 -15.55
CA GLY A 111 4.61 1.48 -15.15
C GLY A 111 3.97 1.79 -13.78
N ALA A 112 4.48 2.76 -13.00
CA ALA A 112 3.90 3.16 -11.71
C ALA A 112 2.53 3.84 -11.80
N GLY A 113 2.00 4.03 -12.99
CA GLY A 113 0.66 4.60 -13.19
C GLY A 113 0.61 6.13 -13.17
N LYS A 114 1.73 6.83 -13.33
CA LYS A 114 1.79 8.32 -13.31
C LYS A 114 0.71 8.95 -14.19
N THR A 115 0.69 8.59 -15.47
CA THR A 115 -0.26 9.15 -16.44
C THR A 115 -1.72 8.88 -16.06
N THR A 116 -2.03 7.64 -15.67
CA THR A 116 -3.37 7.26 -15.25
C THR A 116 -3.84 8.02 -14.01
N HIS A 117 -2.96 8.18 -13.02
CA HIS A 117 -3.30 8.92 -11.79
C HIS A 117 -3.38 10.42 -12.04
N THR A 118 -2.56 10.97 -12.94
CA THR A 118 -2.64 12.37 -13.37
C THR A 118 -4.01 12.68 -13.96
N ALA A 119 -4.51 11.83 -14.87
CA ALA A 119 -5.83 12.00 -15.46
C ALA A 119 -6.96 11.89 -14.43
N LYS A 120 -6.88 10.91 -13.50
CA LYS A 120 -7.84 10.75 -12.41
C LYS A 120 -7.85 11.95 -11.47
N LEU A 121 -6.67 12.48 -11.13
CA LEU A 121 -6.52 13.64 -10.27
C LEU A 121 -7.07 14.91 -10.93
N ALA A 122 -6.81 15.09 -12.21
CA ALA A 122 -7.39 16.19 -12.98
C ALA A 122 -8.93 16.13 -12.98
N LYS A 123 -9.50 14.93 -13.22
CA LYS A 123 -10.95 14.73 -13.14
C LYS A 123 -11.50 15.02 -11.74
N TYR A 124 -10.78 14.64 -10.70
CA TYR A 124 -11.15 14.92 -9.30
C TYR A 124 -11.20 16.43 -9.03
N PHE A 125 -10.17 17.19 -9.45
CA PHE A 125 -10.14 18.63 -9.29
C PHE A 125 -11.16 19.37 -10.17
N LYS A 126 -11.43 18.89 -11.39
CA LYS A 126 -12.49 19.42 -12.24
C LYS A 126 -13.86 19.34 -11.56
N LYS A 127 -14.17 18.24 -10.83
CA LYS A 127 -15.38 18.11 -10.03
C LYS A 127 -15.46 19.11 -8.86
N GLN A 128 -14.33 19.63 -8.42
CA GLN A 128 -14.24 20.69 -7.39
C GLN A 128 -14.21 22.12 -7.98
N ASN A 129 -14.65 22.27 -9.23
CA ASN A 129 -14.63 23.55 -9.96
C ASN A 129 -13.22 24.16 -10.12
N ARG A 130 -12.16 23.33 -10.11
CA ARG A 130 -10.79 23.72 -10.43
C ARG A 130 -10.56 23.56 -11.93
N ARG A 131 -9.58 24.30 -12.46
CA ARG A 131 -9.16 24.21 -13.87
C ARG A 131 -7.77 23.58 -13.96
N PRO A 132 -7.67 22.23 -13.96
CA PRO A 132 -6.38 21.57 -14.11
C PRO A 132 -5.84 21.70 -15.53
N LEU A 133 -4.55 21.98 -15.64
CA LEU A 133 -3.79 21.90 -16.89
C LEU A 133 -2.87 20.69 -16.79
N LEU A 134 -2.93 19.80 -17.77
CA LEU A 134 -2.04 18.64 -17.86
C LEU A 134 -0.83 18.98 -18.73
N VAL A 135 0.37 18.76 -18.20
CA VAL A 135 1.62 19.00 -18.90
C VAL A 135 2.41 17.70 -19.00
N ALA A 136 2.77 17.31 -20.20
CA ALA A 136 3.62 16.16 -20.47
C ALA A 136 5.09 16.61 -20.37
N CYS A 137 5.80 16.07 -19.37
CA CYS A 137 7.22 16.33 -19.18
C CYS A 137 8.11 15.12 -19.55
N ASP A 138 7.52 14.00 -19.95
CA ASP A 138 8.23 12.80 -20.38
C ASP A 138 8.16 12.69 -21.92
N ILE A 139 9.28 12.97 -22.56
CA ILE A 139 9.40 12.95 -24.04
C ILE A 139 9.51 11.53 -24.62
N SER A 140 9.67 10.53 -23.76
CA SER A 140 9.84 9.13 -24.17
C SER A 140 8.52 8.40 -24.42
N VAL A 141 7.38 8.99 -24.04
CA VAL A 141 6.06 8.38 -24.13
C VAL A 141 5.21 9.05 -25.22
N SER A 142 4.54 8.25 -26.06
CA SER A 142 3.58 8.76 -27.04
C SER A 142 2.29 9.22 -26.36
N TYR A 143 1.99 10.51 -26.42
CA TYR A 143 0.85 11.15 -25.72
C TYR A 143 -0.45 11.18 -26.52
N THR A 144 -0.61 10.36 -27.51
CA THR A 144 -1.79 10.36 -28.41
C THR A 144 -3.13 10.17 -27.65
N HIS A 145 -3.11 9.61 -26.45
CA HIS A 145 -4.32 9.35 -25.65
C HIS A 145 -4.70 10.47 -24.67
N LEU A 146 -3.81 11.41 -24.35
CA LEU A 146 -4.11 12.51 -23.42
C LEU A 146 -4.88 13.65 -24.08
N ARG A 147 -4.71 13.87 -25.38
CA ARG A 147 -5.40 14.93 -26.11
C ARG A 147 -6.91 14.76 -26.21
N ALA A 148 -7.42 13.54 -26.10
CA ALA A 148 -8.85 13.25 -26.24
C ALA A 148 -9.73 13.76 -25.06
N HIS A 149 -9.13 14.17 -23.95
CA HIS A 149 -9.86 14.60 -22.75
C HIS A 149 -9.81 16.11 -22.48
N GLU A 150 -9.13 16.89 -23.31
CA GLU A 150 -9.00 18.35 -23.14
C GLU A 150 -10.15 19.14 -23.79
N THR A 151 -10.99 18.49 -24.59
CA THR A 151 -12.01 19.14 -25.42
C THR A 151 -13.47 18.79 -25.06
N SER A 152 -13.73 18.34 -23.84
CA SER A 152 -15.12 18.02 -23.44
C SER A 152 -15.52 18.79 -22.19
#